data_246890353cbbab073407267249fe7b55
#
_entry.id   246890353cbbab073407267249fe7b55
#
_cell.length_a   1.000
_cell.length_b   1.000
_cell.length_c   1.000
_cell.angle_alpha   90.00
_cell.angle_beta   90.00
_cell.angle_gamma   90.00
#
_symmetry.space_group_name_H-M   'P 1'
#
loop_
_entity.id
_entity.type
_entity.pdbx_description
1 polymer ?
#
loop_
_entity_poly.entity_id
_entity_poly.type
_entity_poly.pdbx_seq_one_letter_code
_entity_poly.pdbx_strand_id
1 'polypeptide(L)'
;VTLPEGAAPPPFEARPAGPALARAEALGPGIRRICLEYLDRACTALAHPDEGREIGIHTARKAMKRTRAMIRLTRDVVGEVAFRNENAVLRDGARGIATSRDRTVRLQTLERLLEGNAASLPEGTFAALREHLSRDPGAEADSAAAPPEELIDLLTTLRTCRRRFAAWAPGGSGPGAVPDDFAAIAPGLRRVYRQGRSRMEAAYRLGTEAAFHRWRKSAKYLRYQVEALEPAWPEVLGALAAAADRLAETLGDEHDCAVLGELVAADPGLLPDEAERRLLAALVAEEQDRLRRLARPLGERIYTETPGAFVARLGAYWAAWRR
;
A
#
# COMPACT_ATOMS: atom_id res chain seq x y z
N VAL A 1 10.87 -47.37 -9.43
CA VAL A 1 11.51 -46.06 -9.60
C VAL A 1 11.43 -45.36 -8.25
N THR A 2 12.52 -45.41 -7.50
CA THR A 2 12.70 -44.77 -6.22
C THR A 2 12.90 -43.26 -6.44
N LEU A 3 12.06 -42.44 -5.84
CA LEU A 3 12.26 -40.98 -5.78
C LEU A 3 13.46 -40.70 -4.85
N PRO A 4 14.34 -39.73 -5.17
CA PRO A 4 15.43 -39.37 -4.29
C PRO A 4 14.89 -38.66 -3.03
N GLU A 5 15.26 -39.21 -1.87
CA GLU A 5 15.03 -38.61 -0.57
C GLU A 5 15.83 -37.28 -0.42
N GLY A 6 15.16 -36.23 0.04
CA GLY A 6 15.77 -35.27 0.94
C GLY A 6 16.59 -34.14 0.32
N ALA A 7 16.05 -33.32 -0.56
CA ALA A 7 16.45 -31.92 -0.58
C ALA A 7 15.42 -31.11 0.20
N ALA A 8 15.80 -30.61 1.38
CA ALA A 8 15.00 -29.63 2.09
C ALA A 8 14.74 -28.44 1.13
N PRO A 9 13.51 -27.91 1.07
CA PRO A 9 13.25 -26.73 0.26
C PRO A 9 14.22 -25.62 0.72
N PRO A 10 14.75 -24.81 -0.21
CA PRO A 10 15.63 -23.71 0.15
C PRO A 10 14.94 -22.85 1.21
N PRO A 11 15.70 -22.36 2.22
CA PRO A 11 15.13 -21.51 3.24
C PRO A 11 14.42 -20.35 2.55
N PHE A 12 13.19 -20.10 2.98
CA PHE A 12 12.40 -18.95 2.53
C PHE A 12 13.25 -17.70 2.76
N GLU A 13 13.85 -17.15 1.70
CA GLU A 13 14.55 -15.87 1.77
C GLU A 13 13.53 -14.82 2.14
N ALA A 14 13.46 -14.53 3.44
CA ALA A 14 12.66 -13.46 3.97
C ALA A 14 13.15 -12.16 3.31
N ARG A 15 12.32 -11.58 2.42
CA ARG A 15 12.50 -10.16 2.02
C ARG A 15 12.77 -9.38 3.29
N PRO A 16 13.71 -8.40 3.30
CA PRO A 16 13.94 -7.60 4.49
C PRO A 16 12.60 -6.97 4.89
N ALA A 17 12.00 -7.52 5.91
CA ALA A 17 10.74 -7.06 6.45
C ALA A 17 10.93 -5.60 6.86
N GLY A 18 9.92 -4.76 6.60
CA GLY A 18 9.89 -3.44 7.21
C GLY A 18 9.94 -3.55 8.73
N PRO A 19 9.96 -2.43 9.46
CA PRO A 19 9.92 -2.47 10.91
C PRO A 19 8.81 -3.38 11.43
N ALA A 20 9.15 -4.35 12.27
CA ALA A 20 8.25 -5.33 12.87
C ALA A 20 8.41 -5.34 14.41
N LEU A 21 7.45 -5.91 15.11
CA LEU A 21 7.49 -6.03 16.57
C LEU A 21 8.59 -7.02 16.99
N ALA A 22 9.27 -6.74 18.10
CA ALA A 22 10.28 -7.61 18.66
C ALA A 22 9.73 -8.39 19.86
N ARG A 23 10.21 -9.64 20.08
CA ARG A 23 9.72 -10.53 21.14
C ARG A 23 9.88 -9.93 22.54
N ALA A 24 11.03 -9.34 22.83
CA ALA A 24 11.36 -8.76 24.13
C ALA A 24 10.83 -7.33 24.32
N GLU A 25 10.18 -6.77 23.32
CA GLU A 25 9.69 -5.39 23.34
C GLU A 25 8.21 -5.36 23.74
N ALA A 26 7.82 -4.49 24.67
CA ALA A 26 6.42 -4.28 24.98
C ALA A 26 5.67 -3.70 23.77
N LEU A 27 4.39 -4.07 23.60
CA LEU A 27 3.60 -3.78 22.41
C LEU A 27 3.52 -2.27 22.09
N GLY A 28 3.28 -1.43 23.09
CA GLY A 28 3.18 0.03 22.92
C GLY A 28 4.48 0.67 22.45
N PRO A 29 5.60 0.46 23.14
CA PRO A 29 6.95 0.84 22.69
C PRO A 29 7.28 0.38 21.28
N GLY A 30 6.97 -0.89 20.94
CA GLY A 30 7.23 -1.46 19.62
C GLY A 30 6.45 -0.75 18.51
N ILE A 31 5.16 -0.54 18.69
CA ILE A 31 4.33 0.19 17.71
C ILE A 31 4.81 1.65 17.55
N ARG A 32 5.16 2.30 18.66
CA ARG A 32 5.73 3.65 18.63
C ARG A 32 7.03 3.67 17.83
N ARG A 33 7.96 2.75 18.09
CA ARG A 33 9.23 2.62 17.37
C ARG A 33 8.98 2.43 15.87
N ILE A 34 8.10 1.51 15.49
CA ILE A 34 7.72 1.25 14.09
C ILE A 34 7.20 2.52 13.42
N CYS A 35 6.33 3.28 14.10
CA CYS A 35 5.83 4.55 13.58
C CYS A 35 6.94 5.58 13.39
N LEU A 36 7.84 5.72 14.37
CA LEU A 36 8.98 6.63 14.30
C LEU A 36 9.94 6.27 13.18
N GLU A 37 10.28 5.00 13.01
CA GLU A 37 11.13 4.52 11.92
C GLU A 37 10.53 4.81 10.54
N TYR A 38 9.20 4.65 10.36
CA TYR A 38 8.55 5.04 9.10
C TYR A 38 8.54 6.55 8.89
N LEU A 39 8.31 7.34 9.93
CA LEU A 39 8.35 8.80 9.82
C LEU A 39 9.77 9.30 9.54
N ASP A 40 10.79 8.70 10.16
CA ASP A 40 12.20 8.99 9.88
C ASP A 40 12.56 8.67 8.44
N ARG A 41 12.16 7.49 7.92
CA ARG A 41 12.35 7.14 6.51
C ARG A 41 11.66 8.14 5.57
N ALA A 42 10.45 8.59 5.91
CA ALA A 42 9.75 9.59 5.11
C ALA A 42 10.50 10.94 5.10
N CYS A 43 10.95 11.39 6.26
CA CYS A 43 11.69 12.65 6.39
C CYS A 43 13.05 12.59 5.66
N THR A 44 13.79 11.49 5.81
CA THR A 44 15.08 11.30 5.15
C THR A 44 14.92 11.27 3.63
N ALA A 45 13.95 10.50 3.13
CA ALA A 45 13.70 10.37 1.69
C ALA A 45 13.29 11.70 1.02
N LEU A 46 12.63 12.59 1.75
CA LEU A 46 12.28 13.92 1.24
C LEU A 46 13.41 14.94 1.39
N ALA A 47 14.25 14.81 2.43
CA ALA A 47 15.34 15.73 2.69
C ALA A 47 16.58 15.43 1.83
N HIS A 48 16.81 14.17 1.49
CA HIS A 48 17.99 13.67 0.77
C HIS A 48 17.55 12.68 -0.32
N PRO A 49 17.06 13.16 -1.46
CA PRO A 49 16.63 12.30 -2.56
C PRO A 49 17.84 11.79 -3.37
N ASP A 50 18.72 11.00 -2.72
CA ASP A 50 19.97 10.48 -3.30
C ASP A 50 19.73 9.65 -4.58
N GLU A 51 18.58 8.99 -4.68
CA GLU A 51 18.15 8.18 -5.83
C GLU A 51 17.20 8.94 -6.77
N GLY A 52 17.06 10.25 -6.59
CA GLY A 52 16.13 11.09 -7.33
C GLY A 52 14.85 11.42 -6.57
N ARG A 53 14.28 12.58 -6.92
CA ARG A 53 13.10 13.17 -6.23
C ARG A 53 11.88 12.24 -6.23
N GLU A 54 11.62 11.55 -7.34
CA GLU A 54 10.47 10.66 -7.48
C GLU A 54 10.53 9.45 -6.53
N ILE A 55 11.72 8.85 -6.39
CA ILE A 55 11.96 7.74 -5.48
C ILE A 55 11.78 8.19 -4.03
N GLY A 56 12.29 9.38 -3.69
CA GLY A 56 12.09 10.01 -2.38
C GLY A 56 10.61 10.21 -2.04
N ILE A 57 9.85 10.79 -2.96
CA ILE A 57 8.40 10.99 -2.84
C ILE A 57 7.68 9.64 -2.67
N HIS A 58 8.04 8.63 -3.48
CA HIS A 58 7.44 7.31 -3.36
C HIS A 58 7.70 6.68 -1.99
N THR A 59 8.93 6.74 -1.52
CA THR A 59 9.37 6.21 -0.22
C THR A 59 8.60 6.89 0.90
N ALA A 60 8.47 8.22 0.88
CA ALA A 60 7.71 8.98 1.85
C ALA A 60 6.22 8.60 1.84
N ARG A 61 5.58 8.48 0.66
CA ARG A 61 4.18 8.05 0.53
C ARG A 61 3.97 6.64 1.09
N LYS A 62 4.90 5.71 0.83
CA LYS A 62 4.85 4.34 1.34
C LYS A 62 4.96 4.32 2.88
N ALA A 63 5.90 5.09 3.42
CA ALA A 63 6.11 5.22 4.86
C ALA A 63 4.88 5.81 5.56
N MET A 64 4.29 6.89 5.05
CA MET A 64 3.05 7.46 5.58
C MET A 64 1.88 6.49 5.55
N LYS A 65 1.73 5.66 4.49
CA LYS A 65 0.69 4.63 4.42
C LYS A 65 0.90 3.54 5.48
N ARG A 66 2.15 3.14 5.75
CA ARG A 66 2.50 2.15 6.77
C ARG A 66 2.26 2.70 8.18
N THR A 67 2.66 3.94 8.48
CA THR A 67 2.33 4.61 9.75
C THR A 67 0.81 4.65 9.96
N ARG A 68 0.03 4.97 8.92
CA ARG A 68 -1.44 4.95 8.99
C ARG A 68 -2.02 3.56 9.27
N ALA A 69 -1.36 2.49 8.86
CA ALA A 69 -1.76 1.13 9.22
C ALA A 69 -1.55 0.85 10.72
N MET A 70 -0.43 1.33 11.28
CA MET A 70 -0.12 1.16 12.71
C MET A 70 -1.09 1.94 13.60
N ILE A 71 -1.38 3.21 13.30
CA ILE A 71 -2.37 3.97 14.09
C ILE A 71 -3.80 3.42 13.97
N ARG A 72 -4.12 2.71 12.86
CA ARG A 72 -5.39 1.98 12.75
C ARG A 72 -5.44 0.75 13.65
N LEU A 73 -4.30 0.11 13.84
CA LEU A 73 -4.16 -1.04 14.72
C LEU A 73 -4.47 -0.65 16.17
N THR A 74 -3.99 0.53 16.59
CA THR A 74 -4.10 1.03 17.97
C THR A 74 -5.24 2.02 18.20
N ARG A 75 -6.11 2.25 17.22
CA ARG A 75 -7.15 3.30 17.25
C ARG A 75 -8.00 3.30 18.52
N ASP A 76 -8.39 2.12 19.00
CA ASP A 76 -9.32 1.99 20.13
C ASP A 76 -8.64 2.34 21.47
N VAL A 77 -7.31 2.26 21.52
CA VAL A 77 -6.51 2.57 22.71
C VAL A 77 -6.02 4.02 22.67
N VAL A 78 -5.54 4.47 21.52
CA VAL A 78 -5.04 5.85 21.32
C VAL A 78 -6.17 6.87 21.37
N GLY A 79 -7.38 6.45 21.09
CA GLY A 79 -8.57 7.28 21.08
C GLY A 79 -8.88 7.93 19.74
N GLU A 80 -10.16 8.18 19.52
CA GLU A 80 -10.69 8.62 18.22
C GLU A 80 -10.15 9.97 17.75
N VAL A 81 -10.00 10.93 18.67
CA VAL A 81 -9.52 12.29 18.33
C VAL A 81 -8.07 12.25 17.86
N ALA A 82 -7.18 11.60 18.61
CA ALA A 82 -5.77 11.46 18.25
C ALA A 82 -5.62 10.67 16.93
N PHE A 83 -6.37 9.58 16.79
CA PHE A 83 -6.40 8.81 15.54
C PHE A 83 -6.82 9.65 14.34
N ARG A 84 -7.92 10.42 14.44
CA ARG A 84 -8.40 11.25 13.33
C ARG A 84 -7.39 12.30 12.91
N ASN A 85 -6.80 13.00 13.89
CA ASN A 85 -5.83 14.03 13.63
C ASN A 85 -4.59 13.50 12.92
N GLU A 86 -3.95 12.47 13.46
CA GLU A 86 -2.74 11.91 12.85
C GLU A 86 -3.03 11.24 11.50
N ASN A 87 -4.17 10.55 11.38
CA ASN A 87 -4.56 9.95 10.11
C ASN A 87 -4.87 10.99 9.02
N ALA A 88 -5.43 12.15 9.38
CA ALA A 88 -5.67 13.25 8.44
C ALA A 88 -4.35 13.84 7.95
N VAL A 89 -3.45 14.21 8.86
CA VAL A 89 -2.12 14.76 8.54
C VAL A 89 -1.37 13.84 7.56
N LEU A 90 -1.28 12.55 7.88
CA LEU A 90 -0.58 11.57 7.03
C LEU A 90 -1.30 11.27 5.71
N ARG A 91 -2.63 11.40 5.68
CA ARG A 91 -3.42 11.23 4.45
C ARG A 91 -3.22 12.39 3.50
N ASP A 92 -3.32 13.60 4.02
CA ASP A 92 -3.32 14.82 3.21
C ASP A 92 -1.90 15.11 2.72
N GLY A 93 -0.89 14.90 3.56
CA GLY A 93 0.51 14.94 3.13
C GLY A 93 0.83 13.96 2.00
N ALA A 94 0.31 12.71 2.07
CA ALA A 94 0.50 11.73 0.99
C ALA A 94 -0.24 12.08 -0.31
N ARG A 95 -1.27 12.94 -0.26
CA ARG A 95 -1.99 13.42 -1.44
C ARG A 95 -1.28 14.58 -2.12
N GLY A 96 -0.74 15.53 -1.34
CA GLY A 96 -0.09 16.73 -1.86
C GLY A 96 1.14 16.45 -2.75
N ILE A 97 1.79 15.29 -2.61
CA ILE A 97 2.99 14.91 -3.38
C ILE A 97 2.70 13.85 -4.46
N ALA A 98 1.53 13.91 -5.11
CA ALA A 98 1.07 12.82 -5.99
C ALA A 98 1.47 12.95 -7.47
N THR A 99 1.98 14.09 -7.95
CA THR A 99 1.83 14.54 -9.34
C THR A 99 2.81 13.95 -10.36
N SER A 100 4.12 13.80 -10.08
CA SER A 100 5.07 13.36 -11.13
C SER A 100 4.99 11.86 -11.42
N ARG A 101 4.88 11.04 -10.40
CA ARG A 101 4.82 9.58 -10.55
C ARG A 101 3.58 9.07 -11.28
N ASP A 102 2.48 9.82 -11.24
CA ASP A 102 1.25 9.40 -11.91
C ASP A 102 1.43 9.26 -13.43
N ARG A 103 2.35 10.05 -14.04
CA ARG A 103 2.69 9.96 -15.45
C ARG A 103 3.52 8.71 -15.77
N THR A 104 4.58 8.45 -15.02
CA THR A 104 5.41 7.23 -15.18
C THR A 104 4.58 5.97 -15.03
N VAL A 105 3.67 5.93 -14.06
CA VAL A 105 2.76 4.78 -13.88
C VAL A 105 1.81 4.63 -15.06
N ARG A 106 1.27 5.74 -15.61
CA ARG A 106 0.41 5.69 -16.81
C ARG A 106 1.14 5.18 -18.04
N LEU A 107 2.39 5.62 -18.25
CA LEU A 107 3.23 5.12 -19.34
C LEU A 107 3.49 3.62 -19.17
N GLN A 108 3.92 3.18 -18.00
CA GLN A 108 4.13 1.76 -17.68
C GLN A 108 2.85 0.93 -17.87
N THR A 109 1.68 1.49 -17.57
CA THR A 109 0.41 0.83 -17.77
C THR A 109 0.08 0.70 -19.26
N LEU A 110 0.31 1.76 -20.05
CA LEU A 110 0.16 1.72 -21.51
C LEU A 110 1.09 0.68 -22.13
N GLU A 111 2.37 0.66 -21.74
CA GLU A 111 3.34 -0.33 -22.25
C GLU A 111 2.91 -1.77 -21.95
N ARG A 112 2.43 -2.05 -20.73
CA ARG A 112 1.91 -3.39 -20.38
C ARG A 112 0.70 -3.78 -21.22
N LEU A 113 -0.19 -2.85 -21.53
CA LEU A 113 -1.33 -3.11 -22.42
C LEU A 113 -0.88 -3.41 -23.84
N LEU A 114 0.11 -2.66 -24.36
CA LEU A 114 0.70 -2.89 -25.69
C LEU A 114 1.42 -4.24 -25.75
N GLU A 115 2.27 -4.57 -24.79
CA GLU A 115 3.00 -5.85 -24.70
C GLU A 115 2.03 -7.03 -24.63
N GLY A 116 0.99 -6.93 -23.79
CA GLY A 116 -0.02 -7.99 -23.63
C GLY A 116 -0.85 -8.25 -24.91
N ASN A 117 -0.90 -7.29 -25.83
CA ASN A 117 -1.68 -7.36 -27.07
C ASN A 117 -0.83 -7.23 -28.34
N ALA A 118 0.49 -7.36 -28.26
CA ALA A 118 1.44 -7.11 -29.36
C ALA A 118 1.13 -7.89 -30.65
N ALA A 119 0.60 -9.12 -30.52
CA ALA A 119 0.22 -9.94 -31.67
C ALA A 119 -1.01 -9.45 -32.44
N SER A 120 -1.82 -8.58 -31.84
CA SER A 120 -3.12 -8.13 -32.37
C SER A 120 -3.15 -6.65 -32.74
N LEU A 121 -2.13 -5.88 -32.30
CA LEU A 121 -2.08 -4.44 -32.51
C LEU A 121 -1.11 -4.08 -33.63
N PRO A 122 -1.49 -3.17 -34.55
CA PRO A 122 -0.55 -2.60 -35.52
C PRO A 122 0.62 -1.88 -34.83
N GLU A 123 1.77 -1.85 -35.49
CA GLU A 123 2.90 -1.06 -35.03
C GLU A 123 2.53 0.43 -35.01
N GLY A 124 2.95 1.13 -33.95
CA GLY A 124 2.65 2.54 -33.75
C GLY A 124 1.28 2.84 -33.12
N THR A 125 0.46 1.82 -32.80
CA THR A 125 -0.79 2.02 -32.05
C THR A 125 -0.53 2.83 -30.78
N PHE A 126 -1.33 3.87 -30.53
CA PHE A 126 -1.21 4.82 -29.42
C PHE A 126 0.10 5.62 -29.38
N ALA A 127 0.81 5.81 -30.51
CA ALA A 127 2.08 6.55 -30.54
C ALA A 127 1.98 7.96 -29.98
N ALA A 128 0.91 8.70 -30.28
CA ALA A 128 0.67 10.05 -29.78
C ALA A 128 0.53 10.08 -28.24
N LEU A 129 -0.23 9.15 -27.66
CA LEU A 129 -0.38 9.03 -26.21
C LEU A 129 0.92 8.63 -25.54
N ARG A 130 1.64 7.68 -26.12
CA ARG A 130 2.95 7.22 -25.66
C ARG A 130 3.96 8.38 -25.64
N GLU A 131 4.04 9.15 -26.71
CA GLU A 131 4.89 10.34 -26.81
C GLU A 131 4.49 11.37 -25.73
N HIS A 132 3.20 11.66 -25.57
CA HIS A 132 2.73 12.57 -24.55
C HIS A 132 3.12 12.12 -23.13
N LEU A 133 2.97 10.84 -22.82
CA LEU A 133 3.33 10.29 -21.50
C LEU A 133 4.86 10.16 -21.29
N SER A 134 5.64 10.08 -22.37
CA SER A 134 7.10 10.01 -22.30
C SER A 134 7.77 11.38 -22.15
N ARG A 135 7.12 12.45 -22.62
CA ARG A 135 7.65 13.82 -22.46
C ARG A 135 7.70 14.17 -20.97
N ASP A 136 8.88 14.35 -20.44
CA ASP A 136 9.06 14.85 -19.07
C ASP A 136 9.17 16.39 -19.09
N PRO A 137 8.18 17.12 -18.58
CA PRO A 137 8.26 18.58 -18.49
C PRO A 137 9.31 19.05 -17.47
N GLY A 138 9.81 18.14 -16.62
CA GLY A 138 10.74 18.43 -15.54
C GLY A 138 12.18 18.00 -15.80
N ALA A 139 12.47 17.25 -16.87
CA ALA A 139 13.83 16.75 -17.13
C ALA A 139 14.87 17.88 -17.32
N GLU A 140 14.44 19.06 -17.79
CA GLU A 140 15.30 20.25 -17.91
C GLU A 140 15.42 21.06 -16.60
N ALA A 141 14.54 20.85 -15.62
CA ALA A 141 14.48 21.64 -14.38
C ALA A 141 15.05 20.92 -13.14
N ASP A 142 15.36 19.62 -13.21
CA ASP A 142 15.48 18.77 -12.01
C ASP A 142 16.89 18.64 -11.42
N SER A 143 17.93 19.17 -12.08
CA SER A 143 19.31 18.90 -11.62
C SER A 143 19.88 19.90 -10.59
N ALA A 144 19.23 21.05 -10.34
CA ALA A 144 19.77 22.08 -9.44
C ALA A 144 18.70 22.93 -8.70
N ALA A 145 17.41 22.66 -8.85
CA ALA A 145 16.38 23.49 -8.23
C ALA A 145 16.13 23.10 -6.76
N ALA A 146 15.98 24.10 -5.89
CA ALA A 146 15.54 23.94 -4.52
C ALA A 146 14.22 23.10 -4.46
N PRO A 147 14.00 22.30 -3.39
CA PRO A 147 12.78 21.52 -3.27
C PRO A 147 11.56 22.45 -3.35
N PRO A 148 10.48 22.07 -4.05
CA PRO A 148 9.25 22.84 -4.09
C PRO A 148 8.75 23.17 -2.67
N GLU A 149 8.20 24.35 -2.48
CA GLU A 149 7.67 24.80 -1.18
C GLU A 149 6.76 23.75 -0.52
N GLU A 150 5.96 23.05 -1.33
CA GLU A 150 5.09 21.95 -0.89
C GLU A 150 5.85 20.78 -0.24
N LEU A 151 7.07 20.45 -0.70
CA LEU A 151 7.91 19.42 -0.07
C LEU A 151 8.51 19.89 1.26
N ILE A 152 8.86 21.17 1.36
CA ILE A 152 9.36 21.78 2.59
C ILE A 152 8.26 21.79 3.65
N ASP A 153 7.04 22.17 3.29
CA ASP A 153 5.87 22.18 4.15
C ASP A 153 5.51 20.77 4.62
N LEU A 154 5.54 19.79 3.70
CA LEU A 154 5.31 18.40 4.04
C LEU A 154 6.39 17.89 5.00
N LEU A 155 7.66 18.17 4.76
CA LEU A 155 8.75 17.75 5.63
C LEU A 155 8.58 18.34 7.05
N THR A 156 8.20 19.61 7.14
CA THR A 156 7.91 20.30 8.41
C THR A 156 6.73 19.64 9.13
N THR A 157 5.68 19.30 8.39
CA THR A 157 4.49 18.61 8.88
C THR A 157 4.85 17.20 9.41
N LEU A 158 5.66 16.44 8.67
CA LEU A 158 6.10 15.10 9.08
C LEU A 158 7.02 15.14 10.30
N ARG A 159 7.94 16.10 10.39
CA ARG A 159 8.78 16.32 11.58
C ARG A 159 7.94 16.66 12.80
N THR A 160 6.88 17.43 12.62
CA THR A 160 5.94 17.77 13.72
C THR A 160 5.12 16.54 14.12
N CYS A 161 4.63 15.76 13.17
CA CYS A 161 3.97 14.47 13.41
C CYS A 161 4.90 13.52 14.19
N ARG A 162 6.15 13.38 13.76
CA ARG A 162 7.17 12.59 14.44
C ARG A 162 7.38 13.00 15.90
N ARG A 163 7.46 14.30 16.19
CA ARG A 163 7.58 14.80 17.58
C ARG A 163 6.39 14.39 18.44
N ARG A 164 5.16 14.46 17.90
CA ARG A 164 3.97 13.99 18.62
C ARG A 164 4.02 12.49 18.91
N PHE A 165 4.41 11.66 17.92
CA PHE A 165 4.60 10.23 18.16
C PHE A 165 5.71 9.94 19.18
N ALA A 166 6.80 10.70 19.16
CA ALA A 166 7.86 10.56 20.15
C ALA A 166 7.39 10.88 21.58
N ALA A 167 6.40 11.76 21.73
CA ALA A 167 5.80 12.11 23.01
C ALA A 167 4.72 11.09 23.49
N TRP A 168 4.34 10.10 22.68
CA TRP A 168 3.41 9.06 23.14
C TRP A 168 4.04 8.28 24.29
N ALA A 169 3.33 8.23 25.43
CA ALA A 169 3.82 7.54 26.62
C ALA A 169 3.77 6.03 26.45
N PRO A 170 4.91 5.31 26.48
CA PRO A 170 4.91 3.86 26.42
C PRO A 170 4.41 3.30 27.77
N GLY A 171 3.30 2.58 27.76
CA GLY A 171 2.80 1.83 28.91
C GLY A 171 2.19 2.63 30.06
N GLY A 172 1.93 3.93 29.87
CA GLY A 172 1.34 4.81 30.91
C GLY A 172 -0.16 5.04 30.74
N SER A 173 -0.78 5.67 31.73
CA SER A 173 -2.15 6.21 31.65
C SER A 173 -2.10 7.57 30.95
N GLY A 174 -2.37 7.61 29.66
CA GLY A 174 -2.37 8.88 28.91
C GLY A 174 -2.63 8.67 27.42
N PRO A 175 -2.78 9.75 26.64
CA PRO A 175 -2.95 9.65 25.21
C PRO A 175 -1.78 8.90 24.56
N GLY A 176 -2.09 7.81 23.87
CA GLY A 176 -1.09 6.95 23.20
C GLY A 176 -0.53 5.80 24.05
N ALA A 177 -1.00 5.60 25.28
CA ALA A 177 -0.65 4.43 26.10
C ALA A 177 -1.28 3.18 25.49
N VAL A 178 -0.46 2.25 25.00
CA VAL A 178 -0.89 0.94 24.48
C VAL A 178 -0.45 -0.13 25.50
N PRO A 179 -1.39 -0.85 26.16
CA PRO A 179 -1.05 -1.95 27.05
C PRO A 179 -0.22 -3.03 26.37
N ASP A 180 0.63 -3.73 27.12
CA ASP A 180 1.41 -4.87 26.62
C ASP A 180 0.55 -6.14 26.59
N ASP A 181 -0.55 -6.06 25.88
CA ASP A 181 -1.52 -7.14 25.70
C ASP A 181 -2.04 -7.11 24.24
N PHE A 182 -2.11 -8.29 23.62
CA PHE A 182 -2.70 -8.45 22.29
C PHE A 182 -4.14 -7.90 22.20
N ALA A 183 -4.88 -7.93 23.30
CA ALA A 183 -6.23 -7.37 23.38
C ALA A 183 -6.27 -5.87 23.01
N ALA A 184 -5.18 -5.13 23.19
CA ALA A 184 -5.07 -3.72 22.82
C ALA A 184 -5.14 -3.47 21.30
N ILE A 185 -4.69 -4.43 20.48
CA ILE A 185 -4.66 -4.33 19.01
C ILE A 185 -5.72 -5.21 18.32
N ALA A 186 -6.29 -6.16 19.03
CA ALA A 186 -7.30 -7.08 18.50
C ALA A 186 -8.50 -6.38 17.85
N PRO A 187 -9.08 -5.30 18.42
CA PRO A 187 -10.18 -4.56 17.78
C PRO A 187 -9.77 -3.90 16.46
N GLY A 188 -8.56 -3.34 16.38
CA GLY A 188 -8.01 -2.73 15.17
C GLY A 188 -7.82 -3.74 14.05
N LEU A 189 -7.22 -4.90 14.34
CA LEU A 189 -7.09 -6.03 13.41
C LEU A 189 -8.45 -6.52 12.92
N ARG A 190 -9.38 -6.78 13.84
CA ARG A 190 -10.74 -7.22 13.53
C ARG A 190 -11.44 -6.24 12.59
N ARG A 191 -11.29 -4.95 12.83
CA ARG A 191 -11.89 -3.90 12.00
C ARG A 191 -11.33 -3.91 10.59
N VAL A 192 -10.00 -3.96 10.43
CA VAL A 192 -9.34 -3.96 9.12
C VAL A 192 -9.70 -5.22 8.34
N TYR A 193 -9.64 -6.39 8.97
CA TYR A 193 -10.01 -7.65 8.33
C TYR A 193 -11.49 -7.67 7.90
N ARG A 194 -12.42 -7.30 8.79
CA ARG A 194 -13.85 -7.18 8.47
C ARG A 194 -14.11 -6.22 7.32
N GLN A 195 -13.44 -5.05 7.32
CA GLN A 195 -13.57 -4.08 6.24
C GLN A 195 -13.04 -4.62 4.91
N GLY A 196 -11.95 -5.38 4.92
CA GLY A 196 -11.40 -6.01 3.73
C GLY A 196 -12.38 -7.00 3.12
N ARG A 197 -12.95 -7.90 3.94
CA ARG A 197 -13.97 -8.87 3.55
C ARG A 197 -15.22 -8.20 2.95
N SER A 198 -15.80 -7.26 3.67
CA SER A 198 -17.00 -6.55 3.22
C SER A 198 -16.78 -5.71 1.96
N ARG A 199 -15.57 -5.14 1.80
CA ARG A 199 -15.22 -4.38 0.60
C ARG A 199 -14.96 -5.27 -0.61
N MET A 200 -14.44 -6.48 -0.42
CA MET A 200 -14.36 -7.49 -1.48
C MET A 200 -15.77 -7.82 -2.00
N GLU A 201 -16.68 -8.18 -1.12
CA GLU A 201 -18.08 -8.47 -1.47
C GLU A 201 -18.74 -7.29 -2.21
N ALA A 202 -18.52 -6.06 -1.71
CA ALA A 202 -19.04 -4.86 -2.34
C ALA A 202 -18.40 -4.58 -3.72
N ALA A 203 -17.11 -4.86 -3.91
CA ALA A 203 -16.42 -4.65 -5.17
C ALA A 203 -17.02 -5.52 -6.30
N TYR A 204 -17.24 -6.80 -6.02
CA TYR A 204 -17.84 -7.71 -7.01
C TYR A 204 -19.34 -7.50 -7.21
N ARG A 205 -20.06 -7.01 -6.20
CA ARG A 205 -21.49 -6.67 -6.35
C ARG A 205 -21.70 -5.39 -7.16
N LEU A 206 -20.87 -4.37 -6.94
CA LEU A 206 -21.03 -3.05 -7.57
C LEU A 206 -20.30 -2.95 -8.91
N GLY A 207 -19.22 -3.69 -9.11
CA GLY A 207 -18.38 -3.66 -10.32
C GLY A 207 -17.62 -2.35 -10.56
N THR A 208 -17.72 -1.36 -9.66
CA THR A 208 -17.16 -0.03 -9.88
C THR A 208 -15.70 0.08 -9.45
N GLU A 209 -14.89 0.88 -10.16
CA GLU A 209 -13.51 1.18 -9.82
C GLU A 209 -13.35 1.70 -8.39
N ALA A 210 -14.23 2.61 -7.97
CA ALA A 210 -14.23 3.14 -6.62
C ALA A 210 -14.41 2.04 -5.55
N ALA A 211 -15.15 0.96 -5.86
CA ALA A 211 -15.33 -0.18 -4.96
C ALA A 211 -14.05 -1.03 -4.89
N PHE A 212 -13.43 -1.36 -6.03
CA PHE A 212 -12.14 -2.06 -6.09
C PHE A 212 -11.02 -1.25 -5.45
N HIS A 213 -10.94 0.04 -5.68
CA HIS A 213 -9.98 0.92 -5.01
C HIS A 213 -10.15 0.94 -3.47
N ARG A 214 -11.40 0.94 -2.95
CA ARG A 214 -11.64 0.82 -1.51
C ARG A 214 -11.17 -0.53 -0.97
N TRP A 215 -11.36 -1.61 -1.71
CA TRP A 215 -10.88 -2.93 -1.33
C TRP A 215 -9.35 -3.00 -1.31
N ARG A 216 -8.67 -2.50 -2.36
CA ARG A 216 -7.20 -2.34 -2.42
C ARG A 216 -6.65 -1.67 -1.15
N LYS A 217 -7.26 -0.58 -0.72
CA LYS A 217 -6.83 0.12 0.51
C LYS A 217 -6.90 -0.78 1.73
N SER A 218 -7.93 -1.63 1.83
CA SER A 218 -8.05 -2.57 2.96
C SER A 218 -7.03 -3.70 2.91
N ALA A 219 -6.76 -4.26 1.72
CA ALA A 219 -5.72 -5.26 1.52
C ALA A 219 -4.35 -4.72 1.95
N LYS A 220 -3.99 -3.49 1.56
CA LYS A 220 -2.75 -2.84 2.00
C LYS A 220 -2.66 -2.63 3.51
N TYR A 221 -3.75 -2.22 4.17
CA TYR A 221 -3.74 -2.08 5.63
C TYR A 221 -3.59 -3.43 6.33
N LEU A 222 -4.29 -4.46 5.86
CA LEU A 222 -4.13 -5.81 6.40
C LEU A 222 -2.69 -6.30 6.25
N ARG A 223 -2.12 -6.19 5.05
CA ARG A 223 -0.72 -6.52 4.78
C ARG A 223 0.22 -5.88 5.80
N TYR A 224 0.18 -4.54 5.95
CA TYR A 224 1.10 -3.82 6.83
C TYR A 224 0.92 -4.19 8.30
N GLN A 225 -0.29 -4.52 8.74
CA GLN A 225 -0.53 -4.98 10.11
C GLN A 225 -0.01 -6.41 10.31
N VAL A 226 -0.15 -7.28 9.32
CA VAL A 226 0.39 -8.64 9.37
C VAL A 226 1.92 -8.63 9.31
N GLU A 227 2.54 -7.80 8.48
CA GLU A 227 3.99 -7.59 8.44
C GLU A 227 4.55 -7.16 9.81
N ALA A 228 3.85 -6.29 10.54
CA ALA A 228 4.27 -5.87 11.87
C ALA A 228 4.20 -7.01 12.90
N LEU A 229 3.33 -7.99 12.72
CA LEU A 229 3.13 -9.16 13.57
C LEU A 229 3.89 -10.40 13.07
N GLU A 230 4.54 -10.32 11.92
CA GLU A 230 5.21 -11.45 11.25
C GLU A 230 6.18 -12.21 12.18
N PRO A 231 6.97 -11.56 13.06
CA PRO A 231 7.87 -12.28 13.95
C PRO A 231 7.19 -13.25 14.91
N ALA A 232 5.87 -13.13 15.13
CA ALA A 232 5.15 -14.09 15.98
C ALA A 232 5.04 -15.50 15.37
N TRP A 233 5.04 -15.60 14.03
CA TRP A 233 5.19 -16.85 13.26
C TRP A 233 5.52 -16.52 11.80
N PRO A 234 6.84 -16.37 11.47
CA PRO A 234 7.28 -15.90 10.16
C PRO A 234 6.76 -16.73 8.98
N GLU A 235 6.74 -18.05 9.07
CA GLU A 235 6.34 -18.95 7.98
C GLU A 235 4.85 -18.76 7.62
N VAL A 236 4.01 -18.54 8.61
CA VAL A 236 2.56 -18.39 8.41
C VAL A 236 2.16 -16.94 8.11
N LEU A 237 2.66 -16.01 8.92
CA LEU A 237 2.30 -14.59 8.77
C LEU A 237 3.02 -13.95 7.59
N GLY A 238 4.25 -14.36 7.28
CA GLY A 238 4.96 -13.96 6.06
C GLY A 238 4.23 -14.43 4.79
N ALA A 239 3.74 -15.67 4.76
CA ALA A 239 2.93 -16.18 3.66
C ALA A 239 1.61 -15.39 3.49
N LEU A 240 0.94 -15.05 4.60
CA LEU A 240 -0.27 -14.23 4.59
C LEU A 240 0.02 -12.79 4.12
N ALA A 241 1.10 -12.18 4.60
CA ALA A 241 1.54 -10.86 4.17
C ALA A 241 1.84 -10.83 2.67
N ALA A 242 2.55 -11.83 2.15
CA ALA A 242 2.84 -12.00 0.73
C ALA A 242 1.57 -12.19 -0.12
N ALA A 243 0.59 -12.96 0.37
CA ALA A 243 -0.70 -13.11 -0.31
C ALA A 243 -1.48 -11.79 -0.36
N ALA A 244 -1.50 -11.03 0.74
CA ALA A 244 -2.13 -9.72 0.80
C ALA A 244 -1.39 -8.67 -0.07
N ASP A 245 -0.08 -8.81 -0.25
CA ASP A 245 0.71 -7.98 -1.17
C ASP A 245 0.32 -8.25 -2.62
N ARG A 246 0.35 -9.51 -3.05
CA ARG A 246 -0.09 -9.88 -4.41
C ARG A 246 -1.50 -9.38 -4.72
N LEU A 247 -2.44 -9.53 -3.76
CA LEU A 247 -3.78 -8.97 -3.91
C LEU A 247 -3.75 -7.46 -4.09
N ALA A 248 -2.96 -6.75 -3.29
CA ALA A 248 -2.87 -5.29 -3.34
C ALA A 248 -2.16 -4.79 -4.61
N GLU A 249 -1.22 -5.56 -5.17
CA GLU A 249 -0.58 -5.31 -6.47
C GLU A 249 -1.58 -5.53 -7.60
N THR A 250 -2.24 -6.68 -7.68
CA THR A 250 -3.26 -6.96 -8.71
C THR A 250 -4.37 -5.89 -8.75
N LEU A 251 -4.87 -5.48 -7.57
CA LEU A 251 -5.83 -4.37 -7.47
C LEU A 251 -5.18 -3.01 -7.72
N GLY A 252 -3.85 -2.94 -7.68
CA GLY A 252 -3.06 -1.79 -8.07
C GLY A 252 -3.08 -1.59 -9.56
N ASP A 253 -2.76 -2.64 -10.28
CA ASP A 253 -2.75 -2.65 -11.75
C ASP A 253 -4.15 -2.39 -12.31
N GLU A 254 -5.20 -2.94 -11.68
CA GLU A 254 -6.60 -2.66 -12.04
C GLU A 254 -6.93 -1.16 -11.92
N HIS A 255 -6.51 -0.53 -10.82
CA HIS A 255 -6.71 0.91 -10.63
C HIS A 255 -5.87 1.76 -11.60
N ASP A 256 -4.65 1.35 -11.91
CA ASP A 256 -3.76 2.07 -12.81
C ASP A 256 -4.31 2.03 -14.26
N CYS A 257 -4.96 0.92 -14.67
CA CYS A 257 -5.75 0.85 -15.92
C CYS A 257 -6.93 1.83 -15.91
N ALA A 258 -7.69 1.91 -14.81
CA ALA A 258 -8.76 2.87 -14.67
C ALA A 258 -8.29 4.31 -14.86
N VAL A 259 -7.21 4.69 -14.16
CA VAL A 259 -6.61 6.03 -14.23
C VAL A 259 -6.13 6.39 -15.65
N LEU A 260 -5.61 5.42 -16.41
CA LEU A 260 -5.21 5.62 -17.79
C LEU A 260 -6.46 5.87 -18.68
N GLY A 261 -7.51 5.09 -18.52
CA GLY A 261 -8.77 5.27 -19.24
C GLY A 261 -9.44 6.60 -18.92
N GLU A 262 -9.51 6.98 -17.64
CA GLU A 262 -10.05 8.27 -17.20
C GLU A 262 -9.27 9.46 -17.78
N LEU A 263 -7.93 9.37 -17.87
CA LEU A 263 -7.10 10.41 -18.47
C LEU A 263 -7.50 10.71 -19.91
N VAL A 264 -7.63 9.69 -20.76
CA VAL A 264 -7.96 9.86 -22.18
C VAL A 264 -9.43 10.25 -22.37
N ALA A 265 -10.32 9.77 -21.49
CA ALA A 265 -11.73 10.18 -21.50
C ALA A 265 -11.91 11.66 -21.11
N ALA A 266 -11.10 12.16 -20.17
CA ALA A 266 -11.14 13.57 -19.74
C ALA A 266 -10.51 14.53 -20.76
N ASP A 267 -9.49 14.08 -21.51
CA ASP A 267 -8.82 14.86 -22.56
C ASP A 267 -8.69 14.04 -23.85
N PRO A 268 -9.69 14.05 -24.73
CA PRO A 268 -9.65 13.35 -26.01
C PRO A 268 -8.54 13.84 -26.96
N GLY A 269 -7.98 15.05 -26.72
CA GLY A 269 -6.87 15.60 -27.50
C GLY A 269 -5.56 14.82 -27.33
N LEU A 270 -5.42 14.06 -26.25
CA LEU A 270 -4.26 13.17 -26.02
C LEU A 270 -4.21 11.99 -26.99
N LEU A 271 -5.35 11.60 -27.53
CA LEU A 271 -5.50 10.53 -28.50
C LEU A 271 -6.58 10.95 -29.52
N PRO A 272 -6.21 11.75 -30.55
CA PRO A 272 -7.20 12.39 -31.47
C PRO A 272 -8.02 11.39 -32.27
N ASP A 273 -7.46 10.24 -32.64
CA ASP A 273 -8.16 9.19 -33.36
C ASP A 273 -9.26 8.53 -32.51
N GLU A 274 -10.50 8.62 -32.95
CA GLU A 274 -11.66 8.03 -32.26
C GLU A 274 -11.60 6.50 -32.24
N ALA A 275 -11.06 5.87 -33.29
CA ALA A 275 -10.90 4.41 -33.33
C ALA A 275 -9.87 3.94 -32.28
N GLU A 276 -8.75 4.65 -32.14
CA GLU A 276 -7.76 4.38 -31.10
C GLU A 276 -8.33 4.62 -29.69
N ARG A 277 -9.13 5.67 -29.48
CA ARG A 277 -9.79 5.87 -28.16
C ARG A 277 -10.72 4.72 -27.79
N ARG A 278 -11.52 4.25 -28.75
CA ARG A 278 -12.41 3.09 -28.52
C ARG A 278 -11.60 1.82 -28.27
N LEU A 279 -10.53 1.62 -29.01
CA LEU A 279 -9.63 0.48 -28.83
C LEU A 279 -8.98 0.50 -27.44
N LEU A 280 -8.43 1.65 -27.02
CA LEU A 280 -7.85 1.80 -25.68
C LEU A 280 -8.88 1.50 -24.57
N ALA A 281 -10.09 2.04 -24.72
CA ALA A 281 -11.16 1.79 -23.75
C ALA A 281 -11.52 0.30 -23.66
N ALA A 282 -11.55 -0.41 -24.79
CA ALA A 282 -11.80 -1.85 -24.84
C ALA A 282 -10.67 -2.63 -24.15
N LEU A 283 -9.41 -2.32 -24.46
CA LEU A 283 -8.23 -2.98 -23.85
C LEU A 283 -8.16 -2.73 -22.34
N VAL A 284 -8.44 -1.50 -21.89
CA VAL A 284 -8.51 -1.16 -20.46
C VAL A 284 -9.60 -1.98 -19.78
N ALA A 285 -10.79 -2.07 -20.36
CA ALA A 285 -11.90 -2.83 -19.78
C ALA A 285 -11.58 -4.33 -19.68
N GLU A 286 -11.01 -4.90 -20.75
CA GLU A 286 -10.60 -6.31 -20.77
C GLU A 286 -9.54 -6.63 -19.72
N GLU A 287 -8.52 -5.80 -19.61
CA GLU A 287 -7.46 -5.97 -18.63
C GLU A 287 -7.98 -5.81 -17.19
N GLN A 288 -8.85 -4.82 -16.94
CA GLN A 288 -9.50 -4.68 -15.64
C GLN A 288 -10.29 -5.94 -15.27
N ASP A 289 -11.06 -6.49 -16.19
CA ASP A 289 -11.83 -7.71 -15.95
C ASP A 289 -10.91 -8.91 -15.71
N ARG A 290 -9.79 -9.03 -16.43
CA ARG A 290 -8.78 -10.06 -16.20
C ARG A 290 -8.18 -9.94 -14.79
N LEU A 291 -7.78 -8.73 -14.39
CA LEU A 291 -7.19 -8.46 -13.06
C LEU A 291 -8.19 -8.71 -11.93
N ARG A 292 -9.46 -8.35 -12.12
CA ARG A 292 -10.55 -8.66 -11.18
C ARG A 292 -10.74 -10.16 -11.00
N ARG A 293 -10.71 -10.94 -12.11
CA ARG A 293 -10.76 -12.41 -12.04
C ARG A 293 -9.57 -13.00 -11.27
N LEU A 294 -8.36 -12.46 -11.43
CA LEU A 294 -7.17 -12.89 -10.68
C LEU A 294 -7.23 -12.50 -9.19
N ALA A 295 -7.76 -11.32 -8.88
CA ALA A 295 -7.87 -10.83 -7.49
C ALA A 295 -8.88 -11.65 -6.65
N ARG A 296 -9.94 -12.18 -7.27
CA ARG A 296 -11.03 -12.86 -6.56
C ARG A 296 -10.56 -14.05 -5.72
N PRO A 297 -9.88 -15.07 -6.28
CA PRO A 297 -9.44 -16.22 -5.49
C PRO A 297 -8.41 -15.87 -4.42
N LEU A 298 -7.60 -14.83 -4.63
CA LEU A 298 -6.70 -14.31 -3.59
C LEU A 298 -7.48 -13.73 -2.42
N GLY A 299 -8.48 -12.91 -2.71
CA GLY A 299 -9.34 -12.32 -1.70
C GLY A 299 -10.15 -13.36 -0.93
N GLU A 300 -10.75 -14.33 -1.61
CA GLU A 300 -11.53 -15.42 -1.00
C GLU A 300 -10.68 -16.24 -0.02
N ARG A 301 -9.41 -16.52 -0.34
CA ARG A 301 -8.49 -17.23 0.56
C ARG A 301 -8.07 -16.38 1.74
N ILE A 302 -7.74 -15.09 1.52
CA ILE A 302 -7.33 -14.18 2.60
C ILE A 302 -8.47 -13.94 3.59
N TYR A 303 -9.72 -13.77 3.11
CA TYR A 303 -10.88 -13.43 3.92
C TYR A 303 -11.81 -14.62 4.22
N THR A 304 -11.29 -15.84 4.16
CA THR A 304 -12.04 -17.08 4.41
C THR A 304 -12.60 -17.16 5.83
N GLU A 305 -11.84 -16.71 6.82
CA GLU A 305 -12.20 -16.78 8.23
C GLU A 305 -13.25 -15.73 8.61
N THR A 306 -13.97 -15.97 9.69
CA THR A 306 -14.70 -14.88 10.35
C THR A 306 -13.68 -13.90 10.97
N PRO A 307 -14.02 -12.60 11.08
CA PRO A 307 -13.12 -11.63 11.72
C PRO A 307 -12.73 -11.97 13.16
N GLY A 308 -13.61 -12.69 13.87
CA GLY A 308 -13.36 -13.19 15.23
C GLY A 308 -12.33 -14.32 15.24
N ALA A 309 -12.51 -15.32 14.38
CA ALA A 309 -11.58 -16.47 14.26
C ALA A 309 -10.18 -16.02 13.83
N PHE A 310 -10.10 -15.11 12.84
CA PHE A 310 -8.84 -14.53 12.38
C PHE A 310 -8.05 -13.90 13.55
N VAL A 311 -8.70 -13.03 14.32
CA VAL A 311 -8.05 -12.34 15.46
C VAL A 311 -7.69 -13.30 16.57
N ALA A 312 -8.54 -14.28 16.90
CA ALA A 312 -8.26 -15.29 17.91
C ALA A 312 -7.02 -16.13 17.55
N ARG A 313 -6.88 -16.52 16.29
CA ARG A 313 -5.72 -17.25 15.77
C ARG A 313 -4.43 -16.42 15.90
N LEU A 314 -4.44 -15.15 15.50
CA LEU A 314 -3.27 -14.28 15.63
C LEU A 314 -2.91 -14.05 17.12
N GLY A 315 -3.92 -13.93 17.97
CA GLY A 315 -3.71 -13.82 19.42
C GLY A 315 -3.06 -15.07 20.03
N ALA A 316 -3.43 -16.25 19.55
CA ALA A 316 -2.79 -17.51 19.98
C ALA A 316 -1.31 -17.58 19.54
N TYR A 317 -0.99 -17.13 18.30
CA TYR A 317 0.40 -17.03 17.83
C TYR A 317 1.22 -16.05 18.66
N TRP A 318 0.64 -14.88 18.93
CA TRP A 318 1.24 -13.87 19.79
C TRP A 318 1.55 -14.42 21.19
N ALA A 319 0.57 -15.07 21.82
CA ALA A 319 0.75 -15.64 23.16
C ALA A 319 1.81 -16.75 23.18
N ALA A 320 1.89 -17.59 22.15
CA ALA A 320 2.92 -18.61 22.01
C ALA A 320 4.32 -18.01 21.81
N TRP A 321 4.42 -16.96 20.99
CA TRP A 321 5.68 -16.28 20.71
C TRP A 321 6.23 -15.50 21.91
N ARG A 322 5.37 -14.94 22.74
CA ARG A 322 5.74 -14.15 23.93
C ARG A 322 6.16 -15.02 25.14
N ARG A 323 5.82 -16.31 25.16
CA ARG A 323 6.33 -17.28 26.14
C ARG A 323 7.80 -17.57 25.93
#